data_6e6ccc392c435cfa6a8abae7cfb4b87b
#
_entry.id   6e6ccc392c435cfa6a8abae7cfb4b87b
#
_cell.length_a   1.000
_cell.length_b   1.000
_cell.length_c   1.000
_cell.angle_alpha   90.00
_cell.angle_beta   90.00
_cell.angle_gamma   90.00
#
_symmetry.space_group_name_H-M   'P 1'
#
loop_
_entity.id
_entity.type
_entity.pdbx_description
1 polymer ?
#
loop_
_entity_poly.entity_id
_entity_poly.type
_entity_poly.pdbx_seq_one_letter_code
_entity_poly.pdbx_strand_id
1 'polypeptide(L)'
;MTCFWARQSKEKGQQANRFDKHSIDLQTSNALKTFSIRTITGVLFVAILVTAILLGGNYFFFTFLALICLALSEFTNLMNRTTVNKNLNRELDIAGGIFLFSGLYYGCTAPEWKMIYLAPYLLYLMARGISELYLKNPNPIQSWANSFLGQLYIALPLSLLNIIVYQTGSYVFLLLFFIFIWLNDTGAFLVGCTFGKHRLFERISPKKSWE
;
A
#
# COMPACT_ATOMS: atom_id res chain seq x y z
N MET A 1 66.12 -6.86 11.70
CA MET A 1 64.83 -6.39 12.26
C MET A 1 63.84 -5.86 11.24
N THR A 2 64.25 -5.39 10.10
CA THR A 2 63.38 -4.80 9.04
C THR A 2 62.47 -5.79 8.31
N CYS A 3 62.85 -7.05 8.16
CA CYS A 3 62.05 -8.07 7.43
C CYS A 3 60.81 -8.55 8.18
N PHE A 4 60.79 -8.52 9.50
CA PHE A 4 59.68 -8.95 10.36
C PHE A 4 58.49 -7.96 10.28
N TRP A 5 58.79 -6.66 10.33
CA TRP A 5 57.77 -5.58 10.22
C TRP A 5 57.11 -5.51 8.85
N ALA A 6 57.86 -5.76 7.77
CA ALA A 6 57.34 -5.79 6.42
C ALA A 6 56.37 -6.94 6.19
N ARG A 7 56.61 -8.11 6.84
CA ARG A 7 55.72 -9.29 6.76
C ARG A 7 54.43 -9.06 7.51
N GLN A 8 54.46 -8.51 8.72
CA GLN A 8 53.26 -8.16 9.50
C GLN A 8 52.37 -7.11 8.81
N SER A 9 52.98 -6.13 8.14
CA SER A 9 52.25 -5.10 7.39
C SER A 9 51.53 -5.72 6.19
N LYS A 10 52.14 -6.64 5.45
CA LYS A 10 51.49 -7.37 4.34
C LYS A 10 50.34 -8.27 4.82
N GLU A 11 50.51 -8.97 5.95
CA GLU A 11 49.45 -9.84 6.49
C GLU A 11 48.27 -9.06 7.00
N LYS A 12 48.49 -7.91 7.66
CA LYS A 12 47.41 -6.99 8.05
C LYS A 12 46.65 -6.40 6.84
N GLY A 13 47.36 -6.02 5.78
CA GLY A 13 46.76 -5.55 4.53
C GLY A 13 45.93 -6.62 3.83
N GLN A 14 46.41 -7.90 3.82
CA GLN A 14 45.65 -8.99 3.25
C GLN A 14 44.41 -9.37 4.07
N GLN A 15 44.51 -9.31 5.40
CA GLN A 15 43.34 -9.51 6.28
C GLN A 15 42.31 -8.41 6.10
N ALA A 16 42.69 -7.14 6.07
CA ALA A 16 41.79 -6.02 5.84
C ALA A 16 41.06 -6.17 4.49
N ASN A 17 41.78 -6.53 3.43
CA ASN A 17 41.22 -6.73 2.10
C ASN A 17 40.26 -7.93 2.02
N ARG A 18 40.52 -9.01 2.80
CA ARG A 18 39.58 -10.14 2.93
C ARG A 18 38.30 -9.77 3.69
N PHE A 19 38.42 -8.98 4.77
CA PHE A 19 37.27 -8.51 5.52
C PHE A 19 36.39 -7.60 4.67
N ASP A 20 36.99 -6.68 3.92
CA ASP A 20 36.28 -5.76 3.04
C ASP A 20 35.55 -6.52 1.91
N LYS A 21 36.22 -7.47 1.26
CA LYS A 21 35.64 -8.32 0.23
C LYS A 21 34.48 -9.17 0.77
N HIS A 22 34.64 -9.76 1.94
CA HIS A 22 33.57 -10.57 2.55
C HIS A 22 32.36 -9.74 2.96
N SER A 23 32.56 -8.51 3.45
CA SER A 23 31.47 -7.59 3.76
C SER A 23 30.71 -7.13 2.52
N ILE A 24 31.41 -6.86 1.41
CA ILE A 24 30.82 -6.51 0.11
C ILE A 24 30.03 -7.69 -0.44
N ASP A 25 30.57 -8.90 -0.41
CA ASP A 25 29.87 -10.10 -0.89
C ASP A 25 28.59 -10.40 -0.08
N LEU A 26 28.63 -10.21 1.24
CA LEU A 26 27.45 -10.35 2.11
C LEU A 26 26.39 -9.28 1.82
N GLN A 27 26.79 -8.02 1.62
CA GLN A 27 25.87 -6.94 1.26
C GLN A 27 25.21 -7.20 -0.10
N THR A 28 25.99 -7.62 -1.09
CA THR A 28 25.51 -7.94 -2.43
C THR A 28 24.56 -9.14 -2.40
N SER A 29 24.88 -10.20 -1.67
CA SER A 29 24.03 -11.37 -1.50
C SER A 29 22.69 -11.01 -0.82
N ASN A 30 22.72 -10.17 0.23
CA ASN A 30 21.53 -9.72 0.92
C ASN A 30 20.66 -8.79 0.03
N ALA A 31 21.29 -7.91 -0.77
CA ALA A 31 20.60 -7.06 -1.73
C ALA A 31 19.89 -7.89 -2.81
N LEU A 32 20.56 -8.91 -3.37
CA LEU A 32 19.99 -9.82 -4.36
C LEU A 32 18.84 -10.64 -3.79
N LYS A 33 18.97 -11.19 -2.57
CA LYS A 33 17.88 -11.90 -1.89
C LYS A 33 16.67 -10.98 -1.67
N THR A 34 16.89 -9.77 -1.19
CA THR A 34 15.82 -8.79 -0.97
C THR A 34 15.14 -8.43 -2.29
N PHE A 35 15.90 -8.24 -3.37
CA PHE A 35 15.36 -7.97 -4.69
C PHE A 35 14.51 -9.14 -5.20
N SER A 36 15.02 -10.37 -5.12
CA SER A 36 14.30 -11.57 -5.56
C SER A 36 13.00 -11.77 -4.79
N ILE A 37 13.00 -11.59 -3.46
CA ILE A 37 11.79 -11.68 -2.63
C ILE A 37 10.75 -10.64 -3.06
N ARG A 38 11.17 -9.39 -3.27
CA ARG A 38 10.27 -8.31 -3.70
C ARG A 38 9.68 -8.57 -5.08
N THR A 39 10.48 -9.09 -6.01
CA THR A 39 10.01 -9.44 -7.36
C THR A 39 9.00 -10.58 -7.31
N ILE A 40 9.28 -11.65 -6.57
CA ILE A 40 8.37 -12.78 -6.43
C ILE A 40 7.05 -12.35 -5.77
N THR A 41 7.11 -11.60 -4.68
CA THR A 41 5.91 -11.11 -3.99
C THR A 41 5.09 -10.16 -4.87
N GLY A 42 5.75 -9.31 -5.65
CA GLY A 42 5.08 -8.42 -6.61
C GLY A 42 4.37 -9.17 -7.73
N VAL A 43 5.05 -10.16 -8.34
CA VAL A 43 4.44 -11.01 -9.37
C VAL A 43 3.27 -11.80 -8.82
N LEU A 44 3.40 -12.38 -7.63
CA LEU A 44 2.33 -13.12 -6.98
C LEU A 44 1.12 -12.22 -6.68
N PHE A 45 1.36 -11.01 -6.19
CA PHE A 45 0.30 -10.02 -5.94
C PHE A 45 -0.46 -9.66 -7.22
N VAL A 46 0.26 -9.36 -8.31
CA VAL A 46 -0.34 -9.07 -9.62
C VAL A 46 -1.14 -10.27 -10.14
N ALA A 47 -0.60 -11.48 -10.01
CA ALA A 47 -1.28 -12.70 -10.44
C ALA A 47 -2.60 -12.91 -9.66
N ILE A 48 -2.60 -12.72 -8.34
CA ILE A 48 -3.80 -12.80 -7.51
C ILE A 48 -4.84 -11.77 -7.96
N LEU A 49 -4.43 -10.51 -8.16
CA LEU A 49 -5.32 -9.43 -8.60
C LEU A 49 -5.95 -9.73 -9.96
N VAL A 50 -5.13 -10.07 -10.94
CA VAL A 50 -5.61 -10.38 -12.29
C VAL A 50 -6.54 -11.58 -12.27
N THR A 51 -6.21 -12.64 -11.54
CA THR A 51 -7.05 -13.83 -11.42
C THR A 51 -8.40 -13.49 -10.77
N ALA A 52 -8.38 -12.70 -9.70
CA ALA A 52 -9.61 -12.28 -9.01
C ALA A 52 -10.51 -11.42 -9.92
N ILE A 53 -9.92 -10.53 -10.73
CA ILE A 53 -10.66 -9.71 -11.68
C ILE A 53 -11.26 -10.58 -12.80
N LEU A 54 -10.50 -11.51 -13.37
CA LEU A 54 -10.97 -12.39 -14.45
C LEU A 54 -12.07 -13.36 -14.01
N LEU A 55 -11.95 -13.90 -12.81
CA LEU A 55 -12.98 -14.79 -12.24
C LEU A 55 -14.24 -14.02 -11.82
N GLY A 56 -14.10 -12.74 -11.49
CA GLY A 56 -15.22 -11.85 -11.13
C GLY A 56 -16.01 -12.29 -9.91
N GLY A 57 -17.23 -11.74 -9.77
CA GLY A 57 -18.19 -12.14 -8.73
C GLY A 57 -17.59 -12.18 -7.32
N ASN A 58 -17.74 -13.33 -6.66
CA ASN A 58 -17.27 -13.51 -5.28
C ASN A 58 -15.74 -13.42 -5.13
N TYR A 59 -14.96 -13.86 -6.13
CA TYR A 59 -13.49 -13.79 -6.08
C TYR A 59 -13.01 -12.34 -6.10
N PHE A 60 -13.61 -11.53 -6.96
CA PHE A 60 -13.39 -10.09 -6.97
C PHE A 60 -13.76 -9.47 -5.62
N PHE A 61 -14.97 -9.75 -5.12
CA PHE A 61 -15.47 -9.21 -3.86
C PHE A 61 -14.50 -9.49 -2.69
N PHE A 62 -14.18 -10.76 -2.42
CA PHE A 62 -13.35 -11.12 -1.27
C PHE A 62 -11.90 -10.63 -1.40
N THR A 63 -11.34 -10.62 -2.61
CA THR A 63 -9.97 -10.14 -2.82
C THR A 63 -9.86 -8.64 -2.55
N PHE A 64 -10.76 -7.84 -3.10
CA PHE A 64 -10.74 -6.40 -2.88
C PHE A 64 -11.15 -6.01 -1.46
N LEU A 65 -12.05 -6.76 -0.85
CA LEU A 65 -12.39 -6.60 0.57
C LEU A 65 -11.15 -6.83 1.46
N ALA A 66 -10.41 -7.90 1.21
CA ALA A 66 -9.17 -8.19 1.94
C ALA A 66 -8.13 -7.07 1.76
N LEU A 67 -7.98 -6.54 0.54
CA LEU A 67 -7.08 -5.43 0.26
C LEU A 67 -7.46 -4.16 1.03
N ILE A 68 -8.75 -3.82 1.10
CA ILE A 68 -9.24 -2.68 1.89
C ILE A 68 -8.93 -2.88 3.37
N CYS A 69 -9.20 -4.06 3.93
CA CYS A 69 -8.90 -4.37 5.32
C CYS A 69 -7.41 -4.24 5.64
N LEU A 70 -6.54 -4.79 4.79
CA LEU A 70 -5.10 -4.70 4.95
C LEU A 70 -4.61 -3.26 4.84
N ALA A 71 -5.02 -2.54 3.80
CA ALA A 71 -4.59 -1.17 3.56
C ALA A 71 -5.05 -0.21 4.66
N LEU A 72 -6.31 -0.32 5.12
CA LEU A 72 -6.82 0.46 6.25
C LEU A 72 -6.12 0.12 7.55
N SER A 73 -5.83 -1.16 7.83
CA SER A 73 -5.11 -1.56 9.03
C SER A 73 -3.70 -0.96 9.08
N GLU A 74 -2.99 -0.99 7.98
CA GLU A 74 -1.66 -0.36 7.84
C GLU A 74 -1.74 1.16 8.00
N PHE A 75 -2.67 1.80 7.29
CA PHE A 75 -2.86 3.24 7.32
C PHE A 75 -3.20 3.74 8.73
N THR A 76 -4.18 3.12 9.39
CA THR A 76 -4.57 3.49 10.76
C THR A 76 -3.46 3.23 11.76
N ASN A 77 -2.68 2.16 11.59
CA ASN A 77 -1.49 1.91 12.40
C ASN A 77 -0.43 3.00 12.26
N LEU A 78 -0.25 3.55 11.07
CA LEU A 78 0.69 4.64 10.81
C LEU A 78 0.19 5.97 11.39
N MET A 79 -1.09 6.30 11.17
CA MET A 79 -1.66 7.58 11.56
C MET A 79 -1.93 7.69 13.06
N ASN A 80 -2.35 6.61 13.70
CA ASN A 80 -2.78 6.60 15.10
C ASN A 80 -1.68 6.17 16.08
N ARG A 81 -0.40 6.41 15.76
CA ARG A 81 0.72 6.01 16.65
C ARG A 81 0.68 6.64 18.02
N THR A 82 0.14 7.85 18.14
CA THR A 82 0.04 8.65 19.38
C THR A 82 -1.37 8.67 19.99
N THR A 83 -2.33 7.98 19.38
CA THR A 83 -3.74 8.01 19.80
C THR A 83 -3.99 6.98 20.90
N VAL A 84 -4.77 7.37 21.92
CA VAL A 84 -5.32 6.48 22.94
C VAL A 84 -6.38 5.58 22.25
N ASN A 85 -6.47 4.30 22.63
CA ASN A 85 -7.41 3.34 22.02
C ASN A 85 -7.20 3.08 20.51
N LYS A 86 -5.95 3.10 20.09
CA LYS A 86 -5.54 2.83 18.70
C LYS A 86 -6.23 1.60 18.07
N ASN A 87 -6.40 0.53 18.83
CA ASN A 87 -7.00 -0.72 18.32
C ASN A 87 -8.48 -0.54 17.99
N LEU A 88 -9.24 0.13 18.85
CA LEU A 88 -10.66 0.38 18.63
C LEU A 88 -10.88 1.25 17.38
N ASN A 89 -10.10 2.31 17.24
CA ASN A 89 -10.17 3.17 16.06
C ASN A 89 -9.87 2.39 14.78
N ARG A 90 -8.85 1.54 14.80
CA ARG A 90 -8.49 0.67 13.67
C ARG A 90 -9.64 -0.26 13.29
N GLU A 91 -10.24 -0.96 14.26
CA GLU A 91 -11.34 -1.90 13.98
C GLU A 91 -12.58 -1.18 13.43
N LEU A 92 -12.91 -0.01 13.97
CA LEU A 92 -14.01 0.82 13.47
C LEU A 92 -13.75 1.29 12.03
N ASP A 93 -12.53 1.74 11.73
CA ASP A 93 -12.18 2.24 10.39
C ASP A 93 -12.16 1.11 9.34
N ILE A 94 -11.72 -0.09 9.72
CA ILE A 94 -11.81 -1.28 8.88
C ILE A 94 -13.28 -1.65 8.63
N ALA A 95 -14.12 -1.65 9.67
CA ALA A 95 -15.56 -1.91 9.51
C ALA A 95 -16.21 -0.89 8.56
N GLY A 96 -15.85 0.38 8.67
CA GLY A 96 -16.28 1.42 7.73
C GLY A 96 -15.93 1.12 6.29
N GLY A 97 -14.69 0.71 6.02
CA GLY A 97 -14.25 0.31 4.68
C GLY A 97 -15.01 -0.90 4.15
N ILE A 98 -15.26 -1.90 4.99
CA ILE A 98 -16.06 -3.08 4.65
C ILE A 98 -17.49 -2.66 4.27
N PHE A 99 -18.12 -1.79 5.06
CA PHE A 99 -19.49 -1.33 4.79
C PHE A 99 -19.58 -0.50 3.50
N LEU A 100 -18.61 0.36 3.24
CA LEU A 100 -18.57 1.15 2.01
C LEU A 100 -18.43 0.27 0.78
N PHE A 101 -17.44 -0.65 0.81
CA PHE A 101 -17.18 -1.56 -0.31
C PHE A 101 -18.37 -2.48 -0.58
N SER A 102 -18.90 -3.12 0.47
CA SER A 102 -20.03 -4.02 0.36
C SER A 102 -21.30 -3.28 -0.10
N GLY A 103 -21.53 -2.07 0.43
CA GLY A 103 -22.65 -1.24 0.02
C GLY A 103 -22.63 -0.89 -1.46
N LEU A 104 -21.47 -0.48 -1.99
CA LEU A 104 -21.32 -0.22 -3.43
C LEU A 104 -21.39 -1.50 -4.27
N TYR A 105 -20.80 -2.61 -3.80
CA TYR A 105 -20.89 -3.89 -4.49
C TYR A 105 -22.35 -4.36 -4.65
N TYR A 106 -23.09 -4.45 -3.55
CA TYR A 106 -24.50 -4.89 -3.59
C TYR A 106 -25.39 -3.85 -4.29
N GLY A 107 -25.09 -2.58 -4.16
CA GLY A 107 -25.81 -1.54 -4.89
C GLY A 107 -25.65 -1.65 -6.41
N CYS A 108 -24.42 -1.97 -6.89
CA CYS A 108 -24.15 -2.14 -8.32
C CYS A 108 -24.65 -3.48 -8.87
N THR A 109 -24.75 -4.54 -8.05
CA THR A 109 -25.24 -5.86 -8.47
C THR A 109 -26.76 -5.99 -8.38
N ALA A 110 -27.44 -5.11 -7.63
CA ALA A 110 -28.89 -5.13 -7.49
C ALA A 110 -29.58 -4.67 -8.79
N PRO A 111 -30.79 -5.16 -9.07
CA PRO A 111 -31.58 -4.73 -10.23
C PRO A 111 -31.86 -3.21 -10.25
N GLU A 112 -32.03 -2.64 -9.05
CA GLU A 112 -32.23 -1.22 -8.86
C GLU A 112 -31.29 -0.71 -7.77
N TRP A 113 -30.62 0.40 -8.04
CA TRP A 113 -29.83 1.07 -7.02
C TRP A 113 -30.72 1.68 -5.94
N LYS A 114 -30.45 1.34 -4.66
CA LYS A 114 -31.15 1.92 -3.52
C LYS A 114 -30.15 2.46 -2.50
N MET A 115 -30.40 3.65 -1.98
CA MET A 115 -29.57 4.28 -0.94
C MET A 115 -29.42 3.43 0.32
N ILE A 116 -30.34 2.49 0.56
CA ILE A 116 -30.30 1.59 1.71
C ILE A 116 -28.99 0.76 1.78
N TYR A 117 -28.37 0.46 0.63
CA TYR A 117 -27.10 -0.29 0.61
C TYR A 117 -25.94 0.51 1.25
N LEU A 118 -26.02 1.83 1.30
CA LEU A 118 -25.04 2.68 1.98
C LEU A 118 -25.40 2.96 3.44
N ALA A 119 -26.57 2.55 3.92
CA ALA A 119 -27.01 2.80 5.29
C ALA A 119 -25.99 2.29 6.35
N PRO A 120 -25.38 1.09 6.23
CA PRO A 120 -24.37 0.64 7.19
C PRO A 120 -23.15 1.56 7.25
N TYR A 121 -22.73 2.08 6.10
CA TYR A 121 -21.62 3.05 6.04
C TYR A 121 -21.98 4.39 6.70
N LEU A 122 -23.18 4.89 6.48
CA LEU A 122 -23.67 6.13 7.13
C LEU A 122 -23.76 5.93 8.65
N LEU A 123 -24.23 4.77 9.12
CA LEU A 123 -24.23 4.43 10.55
C LEU A 123 -22.80 4.37 11.10
N TYR A 124 -21.85 3.82 10.36
CA TYR A 124 -20.44 3.86 10.76
C TYR A 124 -19.95 5.30 10.93
N LEU A 125 -20.22 6.21 9.97
CA LEU A 125 -19.78 7.62 10.07
C LEU A 125 -20.32 8.28 11.33
N MET A 126 -21.59 8.06 11.67
CA MET A 126 -22.21 8.55 12.91
C MET A 126 -21.55 7.92 14.15
N ALA A 127 -21.41 6.60 14.17
CA ALA A 127 -20.80 5.88 15.28
C ALA A 127 -19.34 6.33 15.50
N ARG A 128 -18.58 6.58 14.42
CA ARG A 128 -17.19 7.05 14.51
C ARG A 128 -17.10 8.45 15.10
N GLY A 129 -18.01 9.36 14.71
CA GLY A 129 -18.12 10.70 15.32
C GLY A 129 -18.48 10.63 16.80
N ILE A 130 -19.48 9.82 17.16
CA ILE A 130 -19.92 9.64 18.55
C ILE A 130 -18.82 8.98 19.40
N SER A 131 -18.10 8.00 18.86
CA SER A 131 -17.03 7.30 19.59
C SER A 131 -15.95 8.25 20.11
N GLU A 132 -15.61 9.30 19.38
CA GLU A 132 -14.60 10.28 19.82
C GLU A 132 -15.03 11.09 21.04
N LEU A 133 -16.32 11.26 21.27
CA LEU A 133 -16.83 11.95 22.46
C LEU A 133 -16.55 11.13 23.74
N TYR A 134 -16.54 9.81 23.65
CA TYR A 134 -16.29 8.89 24.76
C TYR A 134 -14.84 8.48 24.91
N LEU A 135 -14.09 8.47 23.78
CA LEU A 135 -12.66 8.18 23.78
C LEU A 135 -11.90 9.44 24.21
N LYS A 136 -11.39 9.48 25.42
CA LYS A 136 -10.62 10.61 25.97
C LYS A 136 -9.28 10.81 25.22
N ASN A 137 -9.34 11.00 23.91
CA ASN A 137 -8.16 11.28 23.08
C ASN A 137 -7.69 12.72 23.34
N PRO A 138 -6.36 12.96 23.44
CA PRO A 138 -5.83 14.32 23.60
C PRO A 138 -6.15 15.22 22.40
N ASN A 139 -6.24 14.65 21.20
CA ASN A 139 -6.54 15.35 19.95
C ASN A 139 -7.69 14.64 19.21
N PRO A 140 -8.96 14.78 19.61
CA PRO A 140 -10.09 14.06 19.03
C PRO A 140 -10.32 14.44 17.56
N ILE A 141 -10.15 15.71 17.19
CA ILE A 141 -10.30 16.19 15.80
C ILE A 141 -9.28 15.53 14.89
N GLN A 142 -8.02 15.40 15.32
CA GLN A 142 -6.98 14.74 14.53
C GLN A 142 -7.27 13.25 14.35
N SER A 143 -7.75 12.57 15.38
CA SER A 143 -8.13 11.16 15.31
C SER A 143 -9.27 10.94 14.31
N TRP A 144 -10.30 11.79 14.38
CA TRP A 144 -11.41 11.75 13.44
C TRP A 144 -11.00 12.08 12.00
N ALA A 145 -10.15 13.10 11.81
CA ALA A 145 -9.60 13.47 10.50
C ALA A 145 -8.78 12.34 9.88
N ASN A 146 -7.98 11.62 10.67
CA ASN A 146 -7.21 10.46 10.22
C ASN A 146 -8.13 9.33 9.74
N SER A 147 -9.20 9.02 10.48
CA SER A 147 -10.20 8.02 10.07
C SER A 147 -10.87 8.41 8.77
N PHE A 148 -11.35 9.67 8.68
CA PHE A 148 -11.99 10.17 7.46
C PHE A 148 -11.05 10.15 6.25
N LEU A 149 -9.79 10.51 6.45
CA LEU A 149 -8.76 10.45 5.41
C LEU A 149 -8.54 9.00 4.93
N GLY A 150 -8.51 8.02 5.84
CA GLY A 150 -8.41 6.61 5.50
C GLY A 150 -9.59 6.14 4.64
N GLN A 151 -10.82 6.53 5.00
CA GLN A 151 -12.01 6.21 4.22
C GLN A 151 -11.97 6.86 2.83
N LEU A 152 -11.61 8.15 2.75
CA LEU A 152 -11.59 8.91 1.50
C LEU A 152 -10.45 8.47 0.57
N TYR A 153 -9.29 8.15 1.11
CA TYR A 153 -8.07 7.89 0.34
C TYR A 153 -7.89 6.40 -0.02
N ILE A 154 -8.42 5.49 0.79
CA ILE A 154 -8.24 4.04 0.60
C ILE A 154 -9.59 3.37 0.29
N ALA A 155 -10.56 3.48 1.21
CA ALA A 155 -11.80 2.74 1.07
C ALA A 155 -12.61 3.19 -0.13
N LEU A 156 -12.77 4.51 -0.32
CA LEU A 156 -13.57 5.06 -1.40
C LEU A 156 -13.02 4.72 -2.80
N PRO A 157 -11.75 4.95 -3.16
CA PRO A 157 -11.23 4.62 -4.48
C PRO A 157 -11.36 3.13 -4.80
N LEU A 158 -11.01 2.25 -3.85
CA LEU A 158 -11.14 0.81 -4.05
C LEU A 158 -12.61 0.38 -4.17
N SER A 159 -13.52 1.03 -3.46
CA SER A 159 -14.96 0.75 -3.56
C SER A 159 -15.57 1.23 -4.88
N LEU A 160 -15.05 2.33 -5.46
CA LEU A 160 -15.50 2.83 -6.76
C LEU A 160 -15.16 1.88 -7.92
N LEU A 161 -14.21 0.96 -7.75
CA LEU A 161 -13.91 -0.07 -8.76
C LEU A 161 -15.12 -0.96 -9.06
N ASN A 162 -16.05 -1.13 -8.09
CA ASN A 162 -17.32 -1.82 -8.32
C ASN A 162 -18.13 -1.15 -9.42
N ILE A 163 -18.17 0.19 -9.43
CA ILE A 163 -18.91 0.96 -10.43
C ILE A 163 -18.32 0.72 -11.82
N ILE A 164 -16.98 0.73 -11.96
CA ILE A 164 -16.31 0.44 -13.23
C ILE A 164 -16.72 -0.93 -13.76
N VAL A 165 -16.67 -1.96 -12.91
CA VAL A 165 -16.97 -3.34 -13.31
C VAL A 165 -18.42 -3.51 -13.71
N TYR A 166 -19.35 -3.06 -12.87
CA TYR A 166 -20.76 -3.40 -13.02
C TYR A 166 -21.52 -2.46 -13.96
N GLN A 167 -21.12 -1.18 -14.07
CA GLN A 167 -21.72 -0.27 -15.07
C GLN A 167 -21.24 -0.55 -16.49
N THR A 168 -19.99 -0.96 -16.67
CA THR A 168 -19.47 -1.33 -18.00
C THR A 168 -19.85 -2.74 -18.41
N GLY A 169 -20.30 -3.57 -17.48
CA GLY A 169 -20.59 -4.98 -17.70
C GLY A 169 -19.37 -5.83 -18.07
N SER A 170 -18.15 -5.27 -17.94
CA SER A 170 -16.92 -5.94 -18.35
C SER A 170 -15.76 -5.68 -17.41
N TYR A 171 -15.12 -6.75 -16.97
CA TYR A 171 -13.88 -6.69 -16.18
C TYR A 171 -12.67 -6.18 -16.98
N VAL A 172 -12.77 -6.12 -18.31
CA VAL A 172 -11.69 -5.66 -19.18
C VAL A 172 -11.30 -4.22 -18.88
N PHE A 173 -12.27 -3.33 -18.62
CA PHE A 173 -11.97 -1.93 -18.29
C PHE A 173 -11.22 -1.80 -16.98
N LEU A 174 -11.52 -2.63 -15.99
CA LEU A 174 -10.78 -2.65 -14.74
C LEU A 174 -9.35 -3.19 -14.93
N LEU A 175 -9.16 -4.23 -15.75
CA LEU A 175 -7.83 -4.71 -16.10
C LEU A 175 -7.01 -3.64 -16.82
N LEU A 176 -7.60 -2.96 -17.81
CA LEU A 176 -6.95 -1.85 -18.50
C LEU A 176 -6.54 -0.74 -17.55
N PHE A 177 -7.40 -0.38 -16.59
CA PHE A 177 -7.08 0.60 -15.56
C PHE A 177 -5.81 0.22 -14.77
N PHE A 178 -5.70 -1.03 -14.29
CA PHE A 178 -4.50 -1.49 -13.60
C PHE A 178 -3.28 -1.58 -14.52
N ILE A 179 -3.44 -2.03 -15.76
CA ILE A 179 -2.36 -2.07 -16.75
C ILE A 179 -1.81 -0.66 -16.98
N PHE A 180 -2.66 0.35 -17.14
CA PHE A 180 -2.21 1.73 -17.31
C PHE A 180 -1.47 2.27 -16.09
N ILE A 181 -1.91 1.96 -14.87
CA ILE A 181 -1.19 2.33 -13.65
C ILE A 181 0.20 1.69 -13.64
N TRP A 182 0.31 0.39 -13.90
CA TRP A 182 1.59 -0.33 -13.90
C TRP A 182 2.53 0.13 -15.03
N LEU A 183 1.99 0.40 -16.20
CA LEU A 183 2.77 0.96 -17.33
C LEU A 183 3.26 2.37 -16.99
N ASN A 184 2.43 3.20 -16.39
CA ASN A 184 2.82 4.54 -15.96
C ASN A 184 3.94 4.50 -14.92
N ASP A 185 3.80 3.68 -13.88
CA ASP A 185 4.81 3.55 -12.83
C ASP A 185 6.13 2.99 -13.37
N THR A 186 6.05 1.95 -14.22
CA THR A 186 7.25 1.35 -14.85
C THR A 186 7.90 2.34 -15.80
N GLY A 187 7.11 3.01 -16.64
CA GLY A 187 7.58 4.03 -17.57
C GLY A 187 8.25 5.20 -16.87
N ALA A 188 7.61 5.74 -15.84
CA ALA A 188 8.18 6.82 -15.03
C ALA A 188 9.50 6.40 -14.35
N PHE A 189 9.58 5.17 -13.84
CA PHE A 189 10.82 4.65 -13.27
C PHE A 189 11.92 4.51 -14.32
N LEU A 190 11.64 3.93 -15.50
CA LEU A 190 12.63 3.75 -16.55
C LEU A 190 13.13 5.09 -17.10
N VAL A 191 12.21 6.01 -17.40
CA VAL A 191 12.57 7.34 -17.91
C VAL A 191 13.35 8.12 -16.86
N GLY A 192 12.90 8.11 -15.61
CA GLY A 192 13.60 8.77 -14.50
C GLY A 192 15.01 8.23 -14.26
N CYS A 193 15.24 6.91 -14.42
CA CYS A 193 16.57 6.32 -14.29
C CYS A 193 17.49 6.61 -15.50
N THR A 194 16.94 6.72 -16.72
CA THR A 194 17.75 6.91 -17.93
C THR A 194 17.96 8.36 -18.31
N PHE A 195 16.93 9.19 -18.18
CA PHE A 195 16.92 10.58 -18.63
C PHE A 195 16.80 11.61 -17.48
N GLY A 196 16.53 11.16 -16.25
CA GLY A 196 16.28 12.03 -15.09
C GLY A 196 17.45 12.94 -14.75
N LYS A 197 17.37 14.22 -15.12
CA LYS A 197 18.37 15.25 -14.85
C LYS A 197 17.92 16.26 -13.79
N HIS A 198 16.63 16.62 -13.80
CA HIS A 198 16.07 17.65 -12.92
C HIS A 198 15.23 17.00 -11.82
N ARG A 199 15.60 17.21 -10.56
CA ARG A 199 14.85 16.64 -9.42
C ARG A 199 13.55 17.38 -9.21
N LEU A 200 12.46 16.64 -8.98
CA LEU A 200 11.10 17.19 -8.81
C LEU A 200 10.98 17.94 -7.47
N PHE A 201 11.23 17.24 -6.36
CA PHE A 201 11.21 17.79 -5.00
C PHE A 201 12.25 17.06 -4.14
N GLU A 202 13.42 17.63 -3.98
CA GLU A 202 14.53 17.01 -3.22
C GLU A 202 14.15 16.70 -1.76
N ARG A 203 13.39 17.60 -1.12
CA ARG A 203 12.98 17.48 0.29
C ARG A 203 12.03 16.30 0.53
N ILE A 204 11.16 15.96 -0.44
CA ILE A 204 10.11 14.96 -0.28
C ILE A 204 10.53 13.61 -0.89
N SER A 205 11.12 13.67 -2.07
CA SER A 205 11.57 12.48 -2.80
C SER A 205 12.82 12.79 -3.63
N PRO A 206 14.01 12.53 -3.08
CA PRO A 206 15.25 12.86 -3.76
C PRO A 206 15.53 12.00 -5.01
N LYS A 207 14.74 10.97 -5.26
CA LYS A 207 14.90 10.03 -6.39
C LYS A 207 13.98 10.33 -7.58
N LYS A 208 12.99 11.23 -7.43
CA LYS A 208 12.06 11.56 -8.52
C LYS A 208 12.57 12.74 -9.33
N SER A 209 12.48 12.62 -10.66
CA SER A 209 12.81 13.68 -11.63
C SER A 209 11.56 14.17 -12.35
N TRP A 210 11.67 15.30 -13.04
CA TRP A 210 10.59 15.87 -13.84
C TRP A 210 10.33 15.07 -15.13
N GLU A 211 11.37 14.49 -15.65
CA GLU A 211 11.29 13.63 -16.85
C GLU A 211 10.67 12.29 -16.52
#